data_1f9f0c0696a9ce4f0692cc36c77ab755
#
_entry.id   1f9f0c0696a9ce4f0692cc36c77ab755
#
_cell.length_a   1.000
_cell.length_b   1.000
_cell.length_c   1.000
_cell.angle_alpha   90.00
_cell.angle_beta   90.00
_cell.angle_gamma   90.00
#
_symmetry.space_group_name_H-M   'P 1'
#
loop_
_entity.id
_entity.type
_entity.pdbx_description
1 polymer ?
#
loop_
_entity_poly.entity_id
_entity_poly.type
_entity_poly.pdbx_seq_one_letter_code
_entity_poly.pdbx_strand_id
1 'polypeptide(L)'
;MQCSWKAVFLLALASIAIQYTAIRTFTTKSFQMCPIPNPANCSPGQDPTDSPDRLCEDSQSLNSNFSRKTHILILATTRSGSSFVGQLFNQHSDVFYLFEPLYHVQYTLLPKMTQNKSPADRRVMLGASRDLLRSLYDCDLYFMENYIKPQPINHTTDRLFRRGASKALCSLPVCDALGSSDIYLEEGDCVKKCGSLNMTLAMESCKDHGHVAIKIVRVPEVNDLRALVEDPRLNLKVIQLVRDPRGILASRSETFRDTYRLWRIWRATGRRPFNLDATQLTTVCEDFLNSISTGFSRPLWLKGRYMLLRYEDLARNPMKKMEEIYDFVGVPPDSNVERWIQNNTQADESSVKHKYGTLRNSAATAESWRLTLSYDIVEFTQNACRQVLTQLGYKTVGSSQELRNLSYSLIEDKGFAPFL
;
A
#
# COMPACT_ATOMS: atom_id res chain seq x y z
N MET A 1 59.12 -11.21 -6.76
CA MET A 1 58.67 -12.15 -5.67
C MET A 1 57.88 -13.26 -6.32
N GLN A 2 58.46 -14.45 -6.47
CA GLN A 2 57.72 -15.61 -6.97
C GLN A 2 56.89 -16.20 -5.83
N CYS A 3 55.59 -16.05 -5.89
CA CYS A 3 54.68 -16.66 -4.92
C CYS A 3 54.68 -18.18 -5.17
N SER A 4 55.15 -18.95 -4.19
CA SER A 4 55.22 -20.41 -4.31
C SER A 4 53.79 -20.99 -4.39
N TRP A 5 53.46 -21.72 -5.44
CA TRP A 5 52.19 -22.44 -5.62
C TRP A 5 51.77 -23.27 -4.40
N LYS A 6 52.75 -23.78 -3.64
CA LYS A 6 52.53 -24.53 -2.38
C LYS A 6 51.92 -23.64 -1.30
N ALA A 7 52.32 -22.37 -1.19
CA ALA A 7 51.72 -21.44 -0.23
C ALA A 7 50.25 -21.08 -0.57
N VAL A 8 49.96 -20.89 -1.87
CA VAL A 8 48.57 -20.63 -2.34
C VAL A 8 47.67 -21.83 -2.07
N PHE A 9 48.18 -23.06 -2.29
CA PHE A 9 47.40 -24.28 -2.04
C PHE A 9 47.14 -24.51 -0.55
N LEU A 10 48.11 -24.23 0.32
CA LEU A 10 47.92 -24.31 1.79
C LEU A 10 46.91 -23.27 2.30
N LEU A 11 46.93 -22.06 1.77
CA LEU A 11 45.95 -21.03 2.13
C LEU A 11 44.53 -21.39 1.68
N ALA A 12 44.39 -21.99 0.47
CA ALA A 12 43.09 -22.47 -0.02
C ALA A 12 42.54 -23.61 0.86
N LEU A 13 43.38 -24.57 1.25
CA LEU A 13 42.99 -25.67 2.15
C LEU A 13 42.64 -25.17 3.55
N ALA A 14 43.35 -24.20 4.11
CA ALA A 14 43.02 -23.56 5.37
C ALA A 14 41.69 -22.82 5.31
N SER A 15 41.40 -22.11 4.21
CA SER A 15 40.11 -21.44 4.02
C SER A 15 38.93 -22.43 3.95
N ILE A 16 39.09 -23.55 3.26
CA ILE A 16 38.08 -24.61 3.18
C ILE A 16 37.85 -25.25 4.54
N ALA A 17 38.90 -25.50 5.33
CA ALA A 17 38.81 -26.08 6.68
C ALA A 17 38.06 -25.13 7.63
N ILE A 18 38.31 -23.82 7.57
CA ILE A 18 37.61 -22.80 8.37
C ILE A 18 36.11 -22.74 7.98
N GLN A 19 35.81 -22.78 6.69
CA GLN A 19 34.40 -22.79 6.23
C GLN A 19 33.68 -24.06 6.67
N TYR A 20 34.34 -25.24 6.59
CA TYR A 20 33.77 -26.51 7.00
C TYR A 20 33.51 -26.54 8.53
N THR A 21 34.43 -26.02 9.34
CA THR A 21 34.22 -25.94 10.79
C THR A 21 33.14 -24.93 11.17
N ALA A 22 33.03 -23.80 10.49
CA ALA A 22 31.96 -22.85 10.67
C ALA A 22 30.58 -23.47 10.33
N ILE A 23 30.46 -24.15 9.20
CA ILE A 23 29.21 -24.83 8.81
C ILE A 23 28.86 -25.91 9.84
N ARG A 24 29.83 -26.69 10.31
CA ARG A 24 29.59 -27.76 11.33
C ARG A 24 29.13 -27.19 12.66
N THR A 25 29.69 -26.07 13.11
CA THR A 25 29.27 -25.41 14.36
C THR A 25 27.89 -24.78 14.26
N PHE A 26 27.50 -24.32 13.07
CA PHE A 26 26.12 -23.82 12.83
C PHE A 26 25.10 -24.96 12.72
N THR A 27 25.46 -26.12 12.16
CA THR A 27 24.54 -27.27 12.02
C THR A 27 24.41 -28.11 13.29
N THR A 28 25.39 -28.06 14.24
CA THR A 28 25.32 -28.77 15.51
C THR A 28 24.66 -27.96 16.64
N LYS A 29 24.36 -26.67 16.48
CA LYS A 29 23.40 -26.00 17.32
C LYS A 29 21.99 -26.33 16.81
N SER A 30 21.59 -27.59 16.99
CA SER A 30 20.18 -27.95 16.93
C SER A 30 19.44 -27.06 17.93
N PHE A 31 18.41 -26.39 17.43
CA PHE A 31 17.38 -25.76 18.25
C PHE A 31 16.90 -26.80 19.25
N GLN A 32 17.24 -26.66 20.52
CA GLN A 32 16.54 -27.34 21.60
C GLN A 32 15.13 -26.75 21.62
N MET A 33 14.21 -27.43 20.93
CA MET A 33 12.80 -27.24 21.18
C MET A 33 12.53 -27.56 22.65
N CYS A 34 12.01 -26.60 23.40
CA CYS A 34 11.42 -26.89 24.70
C CYS A 34 10.35 -27.97 24.52
N PRO A 35 10.37 -29.05 25.31
CA PRO A 35 9.35 -30.09 25.20
C PRO A 35 7.99 -29.49 25.55
N ILE A 36 7.02 -29.66 24.65
CA ILE A 36 5.61 -29.39 24.93
C ILE A 36 5.21 -30.37 26.05
N PRO A 37 4.66 -29.92 27.21
CA PRO A 37 4.19 -30.83 28.25
C PRO A 37 3.06 -31.70 27.68
N ASN A 38 3.23 -33.01 27.76
CA ASN A 38 2.25 -33.99 27.35
C ASN A 38 1.12 -34.03 28.41
N PRO A 39 -0.17 -33.84 28.08
CA PRO A 39 -1.25 -33.76 29.06
C PRO A 39 -1.63 -35.11 29.74
N ALA A 40 -0.84 -36.14 29.54
CA ALA A 40 -1.17 -37.51 30.01
C ALA A 40 -0.59 -37.93 31.36
N ASN A 41 0.16 -37.06 32.07
CA ASN A 41 0.75 -37.42 33.37
C ASN A 41 0.38 -36.43 34.49
N CYS A 42 -0.91 -36.37 34.83
CA CYS A 42 -1.37 -35.90 36.12
C CYS A 42 -1.78 -37.10 36.96
N SER A 43 -0.88 -37.58 37.83
CA SER A 43 -1.22 -38.53 38.88
C SER A 43 -1.95 -37.80 40.01
N PRO A 44 -3.07 -38.34 40.58
CA PRO A 44 -3.74 -37.74 41.69
C PRO A 44 -2.93 -37.95 42.99
N GLY A 45 -2.43 -36.81 43.55
CA GLY A 45 -1.88 -36.78 44.87
C GLY A 45 -3.00 -36.82 45.90
N GLN A 46 -2.95 -37.76 46.82
CA GLN A 46 -3.84 -37.87 47.95
C GLN A 46 -3.48 -36.81 48.99
N ASP A 47 -4.32 -35.78 49.17
CA ASP A 47 -4.59 -35.13 50.44
C ASP A 47 -5.92 -34.35 50.36
N PRO A 48 -6.82 -34.49 51.34
CA PRO A 48 -8.24 -34.14 51.20
C PRO A 48 -8.62 -32.82 51.87
N THR A 49 -7.93 -31.71 51.65
CA THR A 49 -8.29 -30.43 52.29
C THR A 49 -8.05 -29.16 51.46
N ASP A 50 -7.80 -29.23 50.15
CA ASP A 50 -7.76 -28.02 49.35
C ASP A 50 -8.55 -28.17 48.05
N SER A 51 -9.46 -27.23 47.83
CA SER A 51 -10.43 -27.17 46.74
C SER A 51 -9.72 -27.03 45.41
N PRO A 52 -9.97 -27.90 44.38
CA PRO A 52 -9.23 -27.92 43.10
C PRO A 52 -9.64 -26.85 42.09
N ASP A 53 -10.54 -25.95 42.43
CA ASP A 53 -11.22 -25.09 41.41
C ASP A 53 -10.54 -23.72 41.13
N ARG A 54 -9.37 -23.41 41.71
CA ARG A 54 -8.74 -22.09 41.53
C ARG A 54 -7.51 -22.02 40.63
N LEU A 55 -7.01 -23.13 40.11
CA LEU A 55 -5.74 -23.13 39.31
C LEU A 55 -5.91 -23.44 37.82
N CYS A 56 -7.14 -23.73 37.36
CA CYS A 56 -7.42 -23.96 35.93
C CYS A 56 -8.16 -22.82 35.25
N GLU A 57 -8.70 -21.86 35.98
CA GLU A 57 -9.44 -20.72 35.38
C GLU A 57 -8.52 -19.62 34.83
N ASP A 58 -7.33 -19.43 35.38
CA ASP A 58 -6.39 -18.38 34.92
C ASP A 58 -5.69 -18.70 33.58
N SER A 59 -5.70 -19.97 33.15
CA SER A 59 -5.07 -20.34 31.86
C SER A 59 -6.02 -20.28 30.66
N GLN A 60 -7.35 -20.18 30.91
CA GLN A 60 -8.34 -20.06 29.84
C GLN A 60 -8.81 -18.63 29.60
N SER A 61 -8.63 -17.73 30.56
CA SER A 61 -8.99 -16.31 30.39
C SER A 61 -7.93 -15.48 29.64
N LEU A 62 -6.72 -16.01 29.43
CA LEU A 62 -5.65 -15.35 28.67
C LEU A 62 -5.72 -15.60 27.14
N ASN A 63 -6.65 -16.44 26.67
CA ASN A 63 -6.77 -16.78 25.24
C ASN A 63 -7.99 -16.19 24.51
N SER A 64 -8.77 -15.35 25.14
CA SER A 64 -9.91 -14.71 24.49
C SER A 64 -9.77 -13.19 24.49
N ASN A 65 -9.36 -12.63 23.39
CA ASN A 65 -9.44 -11.23 22.92
C ASN A 65 -8.13 -10.51 22.57
N PHE A 66 -7.05 -11.20 22.22
CA PHE A 66 -6.09 -10.55 21.34
C PHE A 66 -6.61 -10.67 19.91
N SER A 67 -7.53 -9.80 19.52
CA SER A 67 -7.83 -9.56 18.10
C SER A 67 -6.50 -9.21 17.43
N ARG A 68 -5.95 -10.16 16.68
CA ARG A 68 -4.65 -9.98 16.03
C ARG A 68 -4.73 -8.77 15.12
N LYS A 69 -3.92 -7.73 15.40
CA LYS A 69 -3.83 -6.50 14.61
C LYS A 69 -3.82 -6.83 13.11
N THR A 70 -4.73 -6.23 12.35
CA THR A 70 -4.74 -6.40 10.89
C THR A 70 -3.84 -5.35 10.25
N HIS A 71 -2.98 -5.80 9.35
CA HIS A 71 -2.12 -4.96 8.53
C HIS A 71 -2.71 -4.86 7.13
N ILE A 72 -2.92 -3.64 6.65
CA ILE A 72 -3.62 -3.37 5.39
C ILE A 72 -2.67 -2.64 4.46
N LEU A 73 -2.46 -3.18 3.26
CA LEU A 73 -1.66 -2.54 2.23
C LEU A 73 -2.54 -2.17 1.04
N ILE A 74 -2.64 -0.88 0.76
CA ILE A 74 -3.28 -0.36 -0.45
C ILE A 74 -2.19 -0.23 -1.52
N LEU A 75 -2.12 -1.23 -2.41
CA LEU A 75 -1.24 -1.22 -3.58
C LEU A 75 -1.93 -0.52 -4.74
N ALA A 76 -1.34 0.53 -5.24
CA ALA A 76 -1.93 1.35 -6.28
C ALA A 76 -0.87 1.92 -7.22
N THR A 77 -1.28 2.52 -8.33
CA THR A 77 -0.42 3.41 -9.12
C THR A 77 -0.85 4.86 -8.94
N THR A 78 0.06 5.78 -9.25
CA THR A 78 -0.20 7.22 -9.14
C THR A 78 -1.39 7.62 -10.01
N ARG A 79 -2.36 8.34 -9.43
CA ARG A 79 -3.60 8.83 -10.05
C ARG A 79 -4.64 7.74 -10.37
N SER A 80 -4.57 6.60 -9.71
CA SER A 80 -5.60 5.55 -9.80
C SER A 80 -6.79 5.74 -8.84
N GLY A 81 -6.84 6.81 -8.05
CA GLY A 81 -7.87 7.02 -7.02
C GLY A 81 -7.47 6.51 -5.63
N SER A 82 -6.21 6.17 -5.41
CA SER A 82 -5.70 5.61 -4.17
C SER A 82 -5.89 6.50 -2.94
N SER A 83 -5.99 7.84 -3.12
CA SER A 83 -6.33 8.73 -2.00
C SER A 83 -7.76 8.54 -1.52
N PHE A 84 -8.70 8.18 -2.41
CA PHE A 84 -10.07 7.86 -2.01
C PHE A 84 -10.11 6.58 -1.15
N VAL A 85 -9.51 5.49 -1.63
CA VAL A 85 -9.39 4.25 -0.84
C VAL A 85 -8.67 4.50 0.47
N GLY A 86 -7.59 5.30 0.45
CA GLY A 86 -6.85 5.67 1.66
C GLY A 86 -7.72 6.38 2.70
N GLN A 87 -8.67 7.22 2.27
CA GLN A 87 -9.56 7.91 3.20
C GLN A 87 -10.52 6.96 3.92
N LEU A 88 -10.91 5.84 3.33
CA LEU A 88 -11.73 4.83 4.01
C LEU A 88 -11.05 4.32 5.29
N PHE A 89 -9.72 4.25 5.29
CA PHE A 89 -8.92 3.86 6.46
C PHE A 89 -8.48 5.06 7.31
N ASN A 90 -8.20 6.21 6.68
CA ASN A 90 -7.75 7.41 7.36
C ASN A 90 -8.82 8.05 8.26
N GLN A 91 -10.11 7.84 7.93
CA GLN A 91 -11.23 8.36 8.73
C GLN A 91 -11.68 7.38 9.82
N HIS A 92 -11.24 6.13 9.77
CA HIS A 92 -11.60 5.11 10.75
C HIS A 92 -10.89 5.37 12.09
N SER A 93 -11.64 5.33 13.19
CA SER A 93 -11.15 5.68 14.53
C SER A 93 -10.07 4.74 15.08
N ASP A 94 -10.10 3.46 14.68
CA ASP A 94 -9.18 2.41 15.16
C ASP A 94 -8.12 2.00 14.13
N VAL A 95 -7.87 2.82 13.10
CA VAL A 95 -6.87 2.55 12.07
C VAL A 95 -5.78 3.61 12.07
N PHE A 96 -4.54 3.20 12.35
CA PHE A 96 -3.37 4.04 12.12
C PHE A 96 -3.03 4.03 10.63
N TYR A 97 -3.34 5.12 9.94
CA TYR A 97 -3.13 5.22 8.50
C TYR A 97 -1.88 6.01 8.13
N LEU A 98 -1.07 5.48 7.20
CA LEU A 98 0.10 6.16 6.64
C LEU A 98 -0.01 6.38 5.13
N PHE A 99 0.19 7.64 4.72
CA PHE A 99 0.16 8.07 3.33
C PHE A 99 1.54 8.02 2.68
N GLU A 100 1.75 7.10 1.74
CA GLU A 100 2.93 6.99 0.85
C GLU A 100 4.31 7.07 1.54
N PRO A 101 4.59 6.30 2.62
CA PRO A 101 5.89 6.37 3.29
C PRO A 101 7.07 6.00 2.39
N LEU A 102 6.85 5.19 1.35
CA LEU A 102 7.87 4.81 0.36
C LEU A 102 8.37 5.99 -0.50
N TYR A 103 7.74 7.17 -0.41
CA TYR A 103 8.27 8.39 -1.00
C TYR A 103 9.71 8.68 -0.53
N HIS A 104 9.95 8.51 0.76
CA HIS A 104 11.25 8.76 1.36
C HIS A 104 12.33 7.79 0.87
N VAL A 105 12.00 6.50 0.71
CA VAL A 105 12.91 5.49 0.12
C VAL A 105 13.30 5.91 -1.29
N GLN A 106 12.30 6.23 -2.12
CA GLN A 106 12.53 6.64 -3.50
C GLN A 106 13.36 7.93 -3.59
N TYR A 107 13.01 8.95 -2.81
CA TYR A 107 13.71 10.23 -2.79
C TYR A 107 15.18 10.10 -2.37
N THR A 108 15.49 9.20 -1.44
CA THR A 108 16.83 9.00 -0.91
C THR A 108 17.70 8.11 -1.81
N LEU A 109 17.12 7.10 -2.46
CA LEU A 109 17.88 6.11 -3.23
C LEU A 109 17.98 6.45 -4.71
N LEU A 110 16.95 7.01 -5.37
CA LEU A 110 16.98 7.31 -6.80
C LEU A 110 18.16 8.19 -7.26
N PRO A 111 18.56 9.25 -6.53
CA PRO A 111 19.70 10.07 -6.94
C PRO A 111 21.05 9.32 -6.95
N LYS A 112 21.13 8.17 -6.27
CA LYS A 112 22.32 7.33 -6.15
C LYS A 112 22.33 6.16 -7.13
N MET A 113 21.20 5.94 -7.83
CA MET A 113 21.06 4.86 -8.80
C MET A 113 21.54 5.30 -10.17
N THR A 114 22.05 4.35 -10.95
CA THR A 114 22.46 4.60 -12.33
C THR A 114 21.25 5.05 -13.18
N GLN A 115 21.50 5.91 -14.18
CA GLN A 115 20.44 6.38 -15.10
C GLN A 115 19.76 5.23 -15.86
N ASN A 116 20.43 4.10 -16.01
CA ASN A 116 19.89 2.87 -16.56
C ASN A 116 19.34 2.04 -15.39
N LYS A 117 18.02 2.10 -15.16
CA LYS A 117 17.29 1.29 -14.17
C LYS A 117 17.70 -0.18 -14.25
N SER A 118 18.81 -0.53 -13.63
CA SER A 118 19.32 -1.89 -13.66
C SER A 118 18.45 -2.83 -12.83
N PRO A 119 18.44 -4.14 -13.12
CA PRO A 119 17.77 -5.12 -12.26
C PRO A 119 18.31 -5.09 -10.81
N ALA A 120 19.58 -4.67 -10.62
CA ALA A 120 20.15 -4.49 -9.29
C ALA A 120 19.50 -3.31 -8.55
N ASP A 121 19.32 -2.16 -9.22
CA ASP A 121 18.66 -0.99 -8.65
C ASP A 121 17.20 -1.31 -8.24
N ARG A 122 16.47 -2.07 -9.10
CA ARG A 122 15.13 -2.53 -8.77
C ARG A 122 15.14 -3.39 -7.49
N ARG A 123 16.07 -4.35 -7.36
CA ARG A 123 16.17 -5.19 -6.16
C ARG A 123 16.48 -4.39 -4.89
N VAL A 124 17.40 -3.42 -4.97
CA VAL A 124 17.75 -2.53 -3.84
C VAL A 124 16.52 -1.72 -3.43
N MET A 125 15.80 -1.12 -4.37
CA MET A 125 14.59 -0.33 -4.10
C MET A 125 13.48 -1.18 -3.47
N LEU A 126 13.22 -2.37 -4.00
CA LEU A 126 12.21 -3.27 -3.47
C LEU A 126 12.59 -3.83 -2.09
N GLY A 127 13.87 -4.13 -1.87
CA GLY A 127 14.39 -4.56 -0.57
C GLY A 127 14.17 -3.48 0.50
N ALA A 128 14.62 -2.25 0.23
CA ALA A 128 14.43 -1.11 1.12
C ALA A 128 12.94 -0.81 1.38
N SER A 129 12.10 -0.92 0.35
CA SER A 129 10.64 -0.72 0.48
C SER A 129 10.01 -1.78 1.37
N ARG A 130 10.37 -3.05 1.18
CA ARG A 130 9.90 -4.17 2.01
C ARG A 130 10.29 -3.98 3.47
N ASP A 131 11.56 -3.64 3.72
CA ASP A 131 12.08 -3.54 5.08
C ASP A 131 11.46 -2.35 5.82
N LEU A 132 11.26 -1.21 5.13
CA LEU A 132 10.52 -0.08 5.70
C LEU A 132 9.06 -0.45 5.99
N LEU A 133 8.34 -1.09 5.07
CA LEU A 133 6.95 -1.50 5.30
C LEU A 133 6.82 -2.45 6.48
N ARG A 134 7.76 -3.41 6.62
CA ARG A 134 7.78 -4.33 7.76
C ARG A 134 7.92 -3.57 9.08
N SER A 135 8.90 -2.67 9.19
CA SER A 135 9.11 -1.86 10.38
C SER A 135 7.89 -1.00 10.72
N LEU A 136 7.26 -0.39 9.71
CA LEU A 136 6.06 0.42 9.92
C LEU A 136 4.86 -0.41 10.40
N TYR A 137 4.71 -1.66 9.97
CA TYR A 137 3.68 -2.56 10.49
C TYR A 137 3.97 -3.03 11.92
N ASP A 138 5.23 -3.10 12.30
CA ASP A 138 5.67 -3.31 13.69
C ASP A 138 5.60 -2.01 14.54
N CYS A 139 5.04 -0.93 13.99
CA CYS A 139 5.00 0.42 14.58
C CYS A 139 6.40 0.99 14.89
N ASP A 140 7.46 0.53 14.24
CA ASP A 140 8.80 1.12 14.32
C ASP A 140 8.96 2.23 13.26
N LEU A 141 8.55 3.45 13.63
CA LEU A 141 8.69 4.62 12.76
C LEU A 141 10.13 5.14 12.74
N TYR A 142 10.99 4.79 13.69
CA TYR A 142 12.40 5.21 13.69
C TYR A 142 13.14 4.69 12.47
N PHE A 143 12.77 3.51 11.97
CA PHE A 143 13.37 2.97 10.76
C PHE A 143 13.22 3.92 9.55
N MET A 144 12.15 4.69 9.48
CA MET A 144 11.91 5.67 8.41
C MET A 144 12.89 6.85 8.46
N GLU A 145 13.48 7.17 9.61
CA GLU A 145 14.46 8.26 9.77
C GLU A 145 15.69 8.07 8.88
N ASN A 146 16.04 6.83 8.53
CA ASN A 146 17.12 6.52 7.59
C ASN A 146 16.89 7.11 6.19
N TYR A 147 15.64 7.37 5.85
CA TYR A 147 15.22 7.89 4.52
C TYR A 147 14.73 9.33 4.56
N ILE A 148 14.57 9.96 5.73
CA ILE A 148 14.20 11.38 5.84
C ILE A 148 15.45 12.26 5.76
N LYS A 149 15.40 13.32 4.96
CA LYS A 149 16.51 14.28 4.80
C LYS A 149 16.03 15.71 4.99
N PRO A 150 16.69 16.53 5.85
CA PRO A 150 17.77 16.13 6.76
C PRO A 150 17.28 15.08 7.76
N GLN A 151 18.24 14.32 8.33
CA GLN A 151 17.91 13.28 9.31
C GLN A 151 17.26 13.94 10.56
N PRO A 152 16.19 13.34 11.11
CA PRO A 152 15.54 13.82 12.32
C PRO A 152 16.51 13.94 13.49
N ILE A 153 16.33 15.00 14.30
CA ILE A 153 17.09 15.23 15.53
C ILE A 153 16.16 14.92 16.70
N ASN A 154 16.63 14.11 17.66
CA ASN A 154 15.81 13.66 18.80
C ASN A 154 14.45 13.11 18.35
N HIS A 155 14.45 12.30 17.30
CA HIS A 155 13.24 11.69 16.73
C HIS A 155 12.16 12.69 16.30
N THR A 156 12.56 13.91 15.94
CA THR A 156 11.62 14.98 15.57
C THR A 156 11.92 15.49 14.17
N THR A 157 10.87 15.65 13.34
CA THR A 157 10.99 16.10 11.94
C THR A 157 9.78 16.89 11.45
N ASP A 158 10.00 17.86 10.58
CA ASP A 158 9.00 18.58 9.80
C ASP A 158 8.97 18.12 8.32
N ARG A 159 9.80 17.12 7.97
CA ARG A 159 10.04 16.68 6.60
C ARG A 159 9.28 15.40 6.20
N LEU A 160 8.28 15.00 6.97
CA LEU A 160 7.45 13.88 6.56
C LEU A 160 6.58 14.23 5.35
N PHE A 161 6.71 13.47 4.28
CA PHE A 161 5.96 13.69 3.04
C PHE A 161 4.45 13.65 3.29
N ARG A 162 3.79 14.79 3.07
CA ARG A 162 2.35 14.95 3.20
C ARG A 162 1.79 14.41 4.52
N ARG A 163 2.42 14.78 5.64
CA ARG A 163 2.00 14.40 7.00
C ARG A 163 0.50 14.58 7.21
N GLY A 164 -0.05 15.70 6.79
CA GLY A 164 -1.47 16.03 6.96
C GLY A 164 -2.44 15.10 6.20
N ALA A 165 -1.94 14.26 5.28
CA ALA A 165 -2.74 13.22 4.64
C ALA A 165 -2.92 11.96 5.51
N SER A 166 -2.29 11.92 6.70
CA SER A 166 -2.40 10.85 7.71
C SER A 166 -2.97 11.43 9.00
N LYS A 167 -4.30 11.27 9.21
CA LYS A 167 -5.03 11.88 10.35
C LYS A 167 -4.42 11.48 11.70
N ALA A 168 -4.01 10.23 11.86
CA ALA A 168 -3.38 9.74 13.09
C ALA A 168 -2.08 10.49 13.46
N LEU A 169 -1.39 11.11 12.48
CA LEU A 169 -0.21 11.96 12.73
C LEU A 169 -0.56 13.43 13.03
N CYS A 170 -1.85 13.76 13.02
CA CYS A 170 -2.40 15.10 13.20
C CYS A 170 -3.43 15.18 14.33
N SER A 171 -3.58 14.13 15.10
CA SER A 171 -4.52 14.01 16.22
C SER A 171 -3.78 13.57 17.49
N LEU A 172 -4.46 13.60 18.63
CA LEU A 172 -3.92 13.10 19.89
C LEU A 172 -3.48 11.62 19.76
N PRO A 173 -2.39 11.22 20.41
CA PRO A 173 -1.48 11.99 21.25
C PRO A 173 -0.39 12.75 20.49
N VAL A 174 -0.32 12.61 19.15
CA VAL A 174 0.75 13.17 18.29
C VAL A 174 0.65 14.69 18.13
N CYS A 175 -0.57 15.20 18.19
CA CYS A 175 -0.87 16.62 18.07
C CYS A 175 -2.05 16.99 18.95
N ASP A 176 -1.85 17.89 19.90
CA ASP A 176 -2.84 18.39 20.84
C ASP A 176 -3.54 19.68 20.36
N ALA A 177 -2.98 20.34 19.34
CA ALA A 177 -3.48 21.61 18.83
C ALA A 177 -4.81 21.49 18.04
N LEU A 178 -5.23 20.26 17.73
CA LEU A 178 -6.45 19.97 16.98
C LEU A 178 -7.41 19.23 17.91
N GLY A 179 -8.57 19.85 18.19
CA GLY A 179 -9.61 19.24 19.01
C GLY A 179 -10.17 17.97 18.37
N SER A 180 -10.71 17.08 19.19
CA SER A 180 -11.34 15.81 18.75
C SER A 180 -12.59 16.00 17.84
N SER A 181 -13.09 17.24 17.72
CA SER A 181 -14.25 17.61 16.91
C SER A 181 -13.91 18.02 15.47
N ASP A 182 -12.64 18.24 15.12
CA ASP A 182 -12.25 18.67 13.78
C ASP A 182 -12.32 17.50 12.78
N ILE A 183 -13.53 17.21 12.31
CA ILE A 183 -13.86 16.14 11.34
C ILE A 183 -13.19 16.40 9.98
N TYR A 184 -12.85 17.64 9.66
CA TYR A 184 -12.28 18.09 8.40
C TYR A 184 -10.97 18.85 8.61
N LEU A 185 -9.89 18.10 8.85
CA LEU A 185 -8.56 18.69 8.84
C LEU A 185 -8.08 18.83 7.39
N GLU A 186 -7.89 20.07 6.93
CA GLU A 186 -7.14 20.29 5.69
C GLU A 186 -5.68 19.88 5.93
N GLU A 187 -5.09 19.17 4.93
CA GLU A 187 -3.69 18.68 5.02
C GLU A 187 -2.69 19.77 5.43
N GLY A 188 -2.91 21.02 4.95
CA GLY A 188 -2.09 22.16 5.27
C GLY A 188 -2.20 22.66 6.72
N ASP A 189 -3.33 22.42 7.38
CA ASP A 189 -3.54 22.87 8.75
C ASP A 189 -2.79 22.03 9.77
N CYS A 190 -2.68 20.73 9.54
CA CYS A 190 -1.88 19.85 10.39
C CYS A 190 -0.45 20.35 10.54
N VAL A 191 0.23 20.66 9.42
CA VAL A 191 1.62 21.12 9.44
C VAL A 191 1.76 22.46 10.18
N LYS A 192 0.79 23.36 10.00
CA LYS A 192 0.82 24.69 10.62
C LYS A 192 0.53 24.67 12.12
N LYS A 193 -0.46 23.85 12.54
CA LYS A 193 -0.95 23.85 13.93
C LYS A 193 -0.15 22.89 14.83
N CYS A 194 0.26 21.73 14.31
CA CYS A 194 0.93 20.69 15.12
C CYS A 194 2.45 20.85 15.26
N GLY A 195 3.09 21.77 14.51
CA GLY A 195 4.55 21.88 14.52
C GLY A 195 5.25 20.62 13.99
N SER A 196 6.49 20.39 14.42
CA SER A 196 7.29 19.23 14.00
C SER A 196 6.71 17.91 14.54
N LEU A 197 6.81 16.84 13.75
CA LEU A 197 6.35 15.51 14.13
C LEU A 197 7.33 14.87 15.12
N ASN A 198 6.85 14.48 16.28
CA ASN A 198 7.56 13.59 17.19
C ASN A 198 7.29 12.13 16.80
N MET A 199 8.34 11.42 16.35
CA MET A 199 8.23 10.02 15.90
C MET A 199 7.91 9.06 17.06
N THR A 200 8.34 9.39 18.29
CA THR A 200 8.02 8.57 19.47
C THR A 200 6.52 8.57 19.75
N LEU A 201 5.89 9.75 19.78
CA LEU A 201 4.44 9.85 19.96
C LEU A 201 3.67 9.19 18.80
N ALA A 202 4.19 9.29 17.58
CA ALA A 202 3.59 8.60 16.43
C ALA A 202 3.69 7.06 16.55
N MET A 203 4.78 6.53 17.11
CA MET A 203 4.91 5.10 17.39
C MET A 203 3.93 4.63 18.48
N GLU A 204 3.78 5.41 19.55
CA GLU A 204 2.79 5.15 20.60
C GLU A 204 1.38 5.12 20.01
N SER A 205 1.00 6.15 19.28
CA SER A 205 -0.28 6.20 18.56
C SER A 205 -0.50 4.99 17.64
N CYS A 206 0.53 4.56 16.89
CA CYS A 206 0.46 3.37 16.06
C CYS A 206 0.20 2.10 16.89
N LYS A 207 0.82 1.96 18.05
CA LYS A 207 0.64 0.79 18.93
C LYS A 207 -0.76 0.74 19.54
N ASP A 208 -1.32 1.90 19.85
CA ASP A 208 -2.64 2.03 20.49
C ASP A 208 -3.81 1.74 19.54
N HIS A 209 -3.63 1.91 18.22
CA HIS A 209 -4.65 1.56 17.24
C HIS A 209 -4.71 0.05 17.00
N GLY A 210 -5.93 -0.49 16.83
CA GLY A 210 -6.17 -1.92 16.57
C GLY A 210 -5.65 -2.39 15.20
N HIS A 211 -5.52 -1.50 14.22
CA HIS A 211 -5.12 -1.82 12.86
C HIS A 211 -4.12 -0.81 12.28
N VAL A 212 -3.32 -1.24 11.29
CA VAL A 212 -2.41 -0.35 10.56
C VAL A 212 -2.69 -0.45 9.07
N ALA A 213 -2.96 0.68 8.42
CA ALA A 213 -3.16 0.75 6.97
C ALA A 213 -2.09 1.63 6.32
N ILE A 214 -1.45 1.12 5.28
CA ILE A 214 -0.42 1.85 4.53
C ILE A 214 -0.79 1.90 3.05
N LYS A 215 -0.79 3.11 2.48
CA LYS A 215 -1.06 3.31 1.06
C LYS A 215 0.25 3.55 0.32
N ILE A 216 0.49 2.79 -0.74
CA ILE A 216 1.70 2.89 -1.57
C ILE A 216 1.36 2.99 -3.07
N VAL A 217 2.26 3.66 -3.82
CA VAL A 217 2.17 3.81 -5.29
C VAL A 217 3.52 3.58 -5.98
N ARG A 218 4.49 3.00 -5.27
CA ARG A 218 5.90 2.88 -5.70
C ARG A 218 6.41 1.45 -5.77
N VAL A 219 5.57 0.48 -5.48
CA VAL A 219 5.80 -0.93 -5.77
C VAL A 219 4.97 -1.26 -7.01
N PRO A 220 5.59 -1.74 -8.10
CA PRO A 220 4.89 -1.90 -9.38
C PRO A 220 3.94 -3.10 -9.38
N GLU A 221 4.31 -4.23 -8.78
CA GLU A 221 3.60 -5.48 -8.94
C GLU A 221 3.25 -6.16 -7.60
N VAL A 222 2.15 -6.90 -7.58
CA VAL A 222 1.73 -7.71 -6.41
C VAL A 222 2.81 -8.73 -6.04
N ASN A 223 3.47 -9.34 -7.03
CA ASN A 223 4.51 -10.34 -6.80
C ASN A 223 5.73 -9.77 -6.04
N ASP A 224 6.01 -8.48 -6.16
CA ASP A 224 7.07 -7.80 -5.41
C ASP A 224 6.80 -7.75 -3.89
N LEU A 225 5.54 -7.96 -3.49
CA LEU A 225 5.10 -7.98 -2.08
C LEU A 225 5.13 -9.37 -1.46
N ARG A 226 5.44 -10.43 -2.23
CA ARG A 226 5.34 -11.81 -1.77
C ARG A 226 6.04 -12.05 -0.44
N ALA A 227 7.30 -11.64 -0.30
CA ALA A 227 8.07 -11.81 0.93
C ALA A 227 7.48 -11.07 2.15
N LEU A 228 6.69 -10.00 1.93
CA LEU A 228 5.97 -9.29 2.99
C LEU A 228 4.66 -10.00 3.33
N VAL A 229 3.94 -10.51 2.33
CA VAL A 229 2.69 -11.26 2.50
C VAL A 229 2.93 -12.59 3.21
N GLU A 230 4.04 -13.27 2.91
CA GLU A 230 4.44 -14.54 3.52
C GLU A 230 5.10 -14.37 4.90
N ASP A 231 5.35 -13.14 5.38
CA ASP A 231 5.91 -12.90 6.72
C ASP A 231 4.92 -13.36 7.81
N PRO A 232 5.25 -14.38 8.62
CA PRO A 232 4.31 -14.95 9.60
C PRO A 232 3.96 -14.00 10.75
N ARG A 233 4.74 -12.92 10.94
CA ARG A 233 4.49 -11.89 11.96
C ARG A 233 3.35 -10.97 11.56
N LEU A 234 3.06 -10.86 10.25
CA LEU A 234 2.08 -9.94 9.70
C LEU A 234 0.76 -10.65 9.35
N ASN A 235 -0.34 -10.12 9.83
CA ASN A 235 -1.67 -10.43 9.31
C ASN A 235 -1.98 -9.45 8.16
N LEU A 236 -1.25 -9.60 7.03
CA LEU A 236 -1.30 -8.65 5.93
C LEU A 236 -2.43 -8.95 4.97
N LYS A 237 -3.26 -7.93 4.71
CA LYS A 237 -4.30 -7.89 3.67
C LYS A 237 -3.88 -6.88 2.60
N VAL A 238 -3.83 -7.30 1.35
CA VAL A 238 -3.45 -6.47 0.21
C VAL A 238 -4.69 -6.13 -0.61
N ILE A 239 -4.96 -4.84 -0.76
CA ILE A 239 -5.98 -4.30 -1.65
C ILE A 239 -5.25 -3.74 -2.87
N GLN A 240 -5.31 -4.42 -4.00
CA GLN A 240 -4.79 -3.89 -5.26
C GLN A 240 -5.86 -3.01 -5.92
N LEU A 241 -5.58 -1.72 -5.99
CA LEU A 241 -6.44 -0.76 -6.67
C LEU A 241 -6.01 -0.60 -8.12
N VAL A 242 -6.93 -0.87 -9.03
CA VAL A 242 -6.79 -0.62 -10.48
C VAL A 242 -7.77 0.46 -10.94
N ARG A 243 -7.46 1.09 -12.05
CA ARG A 243 -8.29 2.11 -12.71
C ARG A 243 -8.12 2.02 -14.22
N ASP A 244 -9.12 2.47 -14.95
CA ASP A 244 -9.04 2.62 -16.41
C ASP A 244 -7.77 3.39 -16.80
N PRO A 245 -6.87 2.79 -17.61
CA PRO A 245 -5.64 3.46 -18.07
C PRO A 245 -5.88 4.80 -18.78
N ARG A 246 -7.01 4.95 -19.48
CA ARG A 246 -7.43 6.20 -20.12
C ARG A 246 -7.71 7.29 -19.08
N GLY A 247 -8.36 6.92 -17.98
CA GLY A 247 -8.60 7.81 -16.84
C GLY A 247 -7.32 8.16 -16.08
N ILE A 248 -6.37 7.23 -15.95
CA ILE A 248 -5.05 7.49 -15.37
C ILE A 248 -4.28 8.49 -16.24
N LEU A 249 -4.23 8.28 -17.56
CA LEU A 249 -3.54 9.17 -18.51
C LEU A 249 -4.10 10.59 -18.44
N ALA A 250 -5.42 10.74 -18.50
CA ALA A 250 -6.07 12.04 -18.37
C ALA A 250 -5.68 12.74 -17.07
N SER A 251 -5.78 12.04 -15.94
CA SER A 251 -5.45 12.61 -14.63
C SER A 251 -3.96 12.96 -14.47
N ARG A 252 -3.04 12.14 -15.02
CA ARG A 252 -1.61 12.43 -15.01
C ARG A 252 -1.25 13.62 -15.87
N SER A 253 -1.85 13.74 -17.05
CA SER A 253 -1.64 14.87 -17.96
C SER A 253 -2.00 16.21 -17.33
N GLU A 254 -3.01 16.25 -16.47
CA GLU A 254 -3.39 17.46 -15.73
C GLU A 254 -2.52 17.68 -14.48
N THR A 255 -2.05 16.60 -13.84
CA THR A 255 -1.33 16.70 -12.58
C THR A 255 0.16 16.94 -12.78
N PHE A 256 0.80 16.21 -13.69
CA PHE A 256 2.24 16.23 -13.96
C PHE A 256 2.51 16.90 -15.30
N ARG A 257 2.18 18.19 -15.40
CA ARG A 257 2.11 18.96 -16.64
C ARG A 257 3.40 18.92 -17.46
N ASP A 258 4.55 18.99 -16.83
CA ASP A 258 5.84 19.00 -17.51
C ASP A 258 6.18 17.61 -18.06
N THR A 259 6.03 16.59 -17.24
CA THR A 259 6.26 15.20 -17.65
C THR A 259 5.33 14.74 -18.78
N TYR A 260 4.09 15.20 -18.75
CA TYR A 260 3.07 14.87 -19.76
C TYR A 260 2.85 15.98 -20.80
N ARG A 261 3.86 16.84 -21.02
CA ARG A 261 3.76 17.97 -21.94
C ARG A 261 3.38 17.55 -23.36
N LEU A 262 3.96 16.50 -23.90
CA LEU A 262 3.68 16.03 -25.27
C LEU A 262 2.25 15.47 -25.41
N TRP A 263 1.75 14.78 -24.39
CA TRP A 263 0.34 14.33 -24.35
C TRP A 263 -0.64 15.49 -24.36
N ARG A 264 -0.30 16.59 -23.67
CA ARG A 264 -1.11 17.82 -23.66
C ARG A 264 -1.05 18.55 -24.99
N ILE A 265 0.10 18.58 -25.66
CA ILE A 265 0.24 19.12 -27.02
C ILE A 265 -0.63 18.30 -27.98
N TRP A 266 -0.56 16.97 -27.94
CA TRP A 266 -1.42 16.12 -28.76
C TRP A 266 -2.90 16.43 -28.54
N ARG A 267 -3.36 16.48 -27.31
CA ARG A 267 -4.74 16.84 -26.98
C ARG A 267 -5.14 18.20 -27.51
N ALA A 268 -4.27 19.18 -27.47
CA ALA A 268 -4.57 20.56 -27.93
C ALA A 268 -4.55 20.70 -29.44
N THR A 269 -3.69 19.98 -30.14
CA THR A 269 -3.47 20.13 -31.59
C THR A 269 -4.17 19.08 -32.43
N GLY A 270 -4.67 18.00 -31.84
CA GLY A 270 -5.19 16.81 -32.53
C GLY A 270 -4.12 16.05 -33.32
N ARG A 271 -2.83 16.36 -33.12
CA ARG A 271 -1.71 15.71 -33.83
C ARG A 271 -0.74 15.08 -32.85
N ARG A 272 -0.48 13.79 -33.05
CA ARG A 272 0.49 13.07 -32.25
C ARG A 272 1.90 13.63 -32.48
N PRO A 273 2.61 14.12 -31.44
CA PRO A 273 4.00 14.52 -31.57
C PRO A 273 4.87 13.31 -31.96
N PHE A 274 5.79 13.55 -32.89
CA PHE A 274 6.63 12.48 -33.42
C PHE A 274 7.56 11.86 -32.37
N ASN A 275 7.99 12.65 -31.38
CA ASN A 275 8.87 12.24 -30.27
C ASN A 275 8.11 11.91 -28.99
N LEU A 276 6.79 11.58 -29.08
CA LEU A 276 6.00 11.18 -27.94
C LEU A 276 6.52 9.85 -27.37
N ASP A 277 7.02 9.89 -26.15
CA ASP A 277 7.35 8.69 -25.37
C ASP A 277 6.07 8.14 -24.70
N ALA A 278 5.70 6.93 -25.07
CA ALA A 278 4.55 6.23 -24.52
C ALA A 278 4.92 5.28 -23.37
N THR A 279 6.20 5.14 -23.03
CA THR A 279 6.72 4.17 -22.05
C THR A 279 6.00 4.32 -20.70
N GLN A 280 5.71 5.55 -20.28
CA GLN A 280 5.00 5.77 -19.01
C GLN A 280 3.57 5.19 -19.00
N LEU A 281 2.90 5.13 -20.15
CA LEU A 281 1.58 4.51 -20.29
C LEU A 281 1.71 2.99 -20.36
N THR A 282 2.59 2.48 -21.23
CA THR A 282 2.78 1.03 -21.43
C THR A 282 3.24 0.35 -20.16
N THR A 283 4.18 0.95 -19.41
CA THR A 283 4.62 0.43 -18.09
C THR A 283 3.45 0.29 -17.12
N VAL A 284 2.53 1.24 -17.05
CA VAL A 284 1.34 1.10 -16.17
C VAL A 284 0.50 -0.11 -16.58
N CYS A 285 0.32 -0.31 -17.89
CA CYS A 285 -0.47 -1.43 -18.38
C CYS A 285 0.24 -2.77 -18.17
N GLU A 286 1.57 -2.82 -18.31
CA GLU A 286 2.39 -3.99 -18.02
C GLU A 286 2.34 -4.34 -16.52
N ASP A 287 2.56 -3.36 -15.63
CA ASP A 287 2.49 -3.55 -14.18
C ASP A 287 1.10 -4.06 -13.76
N PHE A 288 0.03 -3.49 -14.33
CA PHE A 288 -1.32 -3.98 -14.05
C PHE A 288 -1.51 -5.40 -14.57
N LEU A 289 -1.10 -5.70 -15.80
CA LEU A 289 -1.25 -7.01 -16.39
C LEU A 289 -0.54 -8.09 -15.56
N ASN A 290 0.70 -7.83 -15.15
CA ASN A 290 1.49 -8.73 -14.31
C ASN A 290 0.83 -8.94 -12.95
N SER A 291 0.39 -7.86 -12.32
CA SER A 291 -0.25 -7.90 -11.01
C SER A 291 -1.60 -8.63 -11.03
N ILE A 292 -2.49 -8.31 -11.98
CA ILE A 292 -3.80 -8.96 -12.08
C ILE A 292 -3.67 -10.43 -12.52
N SER A 293 -2.70 -10.76 -13.38
CA SER A 293 -2.40 -12.15 -13.74
C SER A 293 -1.95 -12.95 -12.52
N THR A 294 -1.12 -12.37 -11.66
CA THR A 294 -0.74 -12.97 -10.37
C THR A 294 -1.96 -13.18 -9.48
N GLY A 295 -2.82 -12.16 -9.33
CA GLY A 295 -4.04 -12.27 -8.52
C GLY A 295 -5.02 -13.31 -9.06
N PHE A 296 -5.24 -13.37 -10.38
CA PHE A 296 -6.16 -14.32 -11.02
C PHE A 296 -5.65 -15.75 -11.03
N SER A 297 -4.33 -15.98 -11.03
CA SER A 297 -3.76 -17.32 -10.86
C SER A 297 -3.99 -17.91 -9.47
N ARG A 298 -4.46 -17.10 -8.51
CA ARG A 298 -4.80 -17.49 -7.14
C ARG A 298 -3.72 -18.31 -6.44
N PRO A 299 -2.47 -17.86 -6.38
CA PRO A 299 -1.42 -18.61 -5.73
C PRO A 299 -1.68 -18.69 -4.23
N LEU A 300 -1.35 -19.82 -3.60
CA LEU A 300 -1.66 -20.08 -2.17
C LEU A 300 -1.19 -18.99 -1.22
N TRP A 301 -0.08 -18.30 -1.52
CA TRP A 301 0.41 -17.21 -0.67
C TRP A 301 -0.48 -15.97 -0.64
N LEU A 302 -1.42 -15.82 -1.62
CA LEU A 302 -2.44 -14.77 -1.66
C LEU A 302 -3.78 -15.21 -1.06
N LYS A 303 -3.97 -16.49 -0.73
CA LYS A 303 -5.24 -16.99 -0.19
C LYS A 303 -5.61 -16.26 1.11
N GLY A 304 -6.82 -15.71 1.17
CA GLY A 304 -7.31 -14.92 2.30
C GLY A 304 -6.61 -13.57 2.51
N ARG A 305 -5.69 -13.17 1.59
CA ARG A 305 -4.81 -12.00 1.77
C ARG A 305 -4.89 -10.98 0.63
N TYR A 306 -5.68 -11.23 -0.40
CA TYR A 306 -5.69 -10.40 -1.60
C TYR A 306 -7.11 -10.09 -2.08
N MET A 307 -7.33 -8.80 -2.38
CA MET A 307 -8.54 -8.27 -3.02
C MET A 307 -8.14 -7.37 -4.18
N LEU A 308 -8.75 -7.58 -5.35
CA LEU A 308 -8.68 -6.65 -6.47
C LEU A 308 -9.86 -5.68 -6.41
N LEU A 309 -9.58 -4.39 -6.39
CA LEU A 309 -10.57 -3.32 -6.35
C LEU A 309 -10.46 -2.44 -7.59
N ARG A 310 -11.54 -2.31 -8.36
CA ARG A 310 -11.63 -1.37 -9.47
C ARG A 310 -12.14 -0.02 -8.95
N TYR A 311 -11.39 1.06 -9.24
CA TYR A 311 -11.71 2.42 -8.79
C TYR A 311 -13.13 2.85 -9.18
N GLU A 312 -13.55 2.52 -10.39
CA GLU A 312 -14.85 2.91 -10.93
C GLU A 312 -16.01 2.26 -10.18
N ASP A 313 -15.83 1.03 -9.67
CA ASP A 313 -16.84 0.35 -8.85
C ASP A 313 -16.99 1.03 -7.48
N LEU A 314 -15.85 1.40 -6.87
CA LEU A 314 -15.85 2.18 -5.63
C LEU A 314 -16.48 3.57 -5.85
N ALA A 315 -16.13 4.23 -6.95
CA ALA A 315 -16.60 5.58 -7.24
C ALA A 315 -18.12 5.65 -7.46
N ARG A 316 -18.70 4.59 -8.02
CA ARG A 316 -20.14 4.48 -8.27
C ARG A 316 -20.95 4.06 -7.04
N ASN A 317 -20.41 3.18 -6.21
CA ASN A 317 -21.11 2.61 -5.07
C ASN A 317 -20.18 2.62 -3.82
N PRO A 318 -19.82 3.81 -3.30
CA PRO A 318 -18.78 3.93 -2.28
C PRO A 318 -19.14 3.24 -0.96
N MET A 319 -20.39 3.31 -0.50
CA MET A 319 -20.83 2.67 0.74
C MET A 319 -20.71 1.15 0.64
N LYS A 320 -21.33 0.56 -0.39
CA LYS A 320 -21.29 -0.89 -0.61
C LYS A 320 -19.86 -1.42 -0.75
N LYS A 321 -19.01 -0.69 -1.49
CA LYS A 321 -17.61 -1.10 -1.67
C LYS A 321 -16.77 -0.93 -0.40
N MET A 322 -17.09 0.04 0.43
CA MET A 322 -16.47 0.18 1.76
C MET A 322 -16.80 -1.03 2.64
N GLU A 323 -18.08 -1.45 2.69
CA GLU A 323 -18.52 -2.65 3.42
C GLU A 323 -17.76 -3.91 2.93
N GLU A 324 -17.72 -4.16 1.60
CA GLU A 324 -16.99 -5.29 1.01
C GLU A 324 -15.48 -5.26 1.36
N ILE A 325 -14.87 -4.07 1.40
CA ILE A 325 -13.47 -3.89 1.78
C ILE A 325 -13.27 -4.22 3.26
N TYR A 326 -14.16 -3.75 4.14
CA TYR A 326 -14.05 -3.97 5.57
C TYR A 326 -14.29 -5.44 5.95
N ASP A 327 -15.25 -6.10 5.33
CA ASP A 327 -15.46 -7.54 5.46
C ASP A 327 -14.20 -8.33 5.08
N PHE A 328 -13.56 -7.95 3.96
CA PHE A 328 -12.32 -8.60 3.51
C PHE A 328 -11.15 -8.41 4.48
N VAL A 329 -10.96 -7.19 4.99
CA VAL A 329 -9.83 -6.90 5.91
C VAL A 329 -10.11 -7.28 7.35
N GLY A 330 -11.37 -7.56 7.70
CA GLY A 330 -11.81 -7.90 9.05
C GLY A 330 -11.77 -6.69 10.01
N VAL A 331 -12.15 -5.51 9.51
CA VAL A 331 -12.25 -4.27 10.29
C VAL A 331 -13.72 -3.90 10.41
N PRO A 332 -14.22 -3.56 11.60
CA PRO A 332 -15.64 -3.23 11.78
C PRO A 332 -15.98 -1.90 11.07
N PRO A 333 -17.25 -1.67 10.67
CA PRO A 333 -17.71 -0.38 10.16
C PRO A 333 -17.53 0.75 11.19
N ASP A 334 -17.26 1.97 10.68
CA ASP A 334 -17.06 3.17 11.51
C ASP A 334 -17.90 4.34 10.97
N SER A 335 -18.69 4.94 11.85
CA SER A 335 -19.60 6.04 11.51
C SER A 335 -18.91 7.29 10.97
N ASN A 336 -17.63 7.53 11.31
CA ASN A 336 -16.85 8.63 10.76
C ASN A 336 -16.56 8.40 9.28
N VAL A 337 -16.30 7.15 8.90
CA VAL A 337 -16.06 6.78 7.49
C VAL A 337 -17.36 6.92 6.68
N GLU A 338 -18.48 6.44 7.19
CA GLU A 338 -19.78 6.58 6.53
C GLU A 338 -20.12 8.06 6.30
N ARG A 339 -19.97 8.89 7.34
CA ARG A 339 -20.18 10.33 7.28
C ARG A 339 -19.25 10.99 6.28
N TRP A 340 -17.98 10.57 6.27
CA TRP A 340 -17.01 11.09 5.30
C TRP A 340 -17.41 10.74 3.85
N ILE A 341 -17.84 9.50 3.58
CA ILE A 341 -18.34 9.09 2.27
C ILE A 341 -19.50 9.97 1.83
N GLN A 342 -20.53 10.12 2.68
CA GLN A 342 -21.72 10.91 2.38
C GLN A 342 -21.34 12.36 2.00
N ASN A 343 -20.44 12.97 2.77
CA ASN A 343 -20.05 14.37 2.58
C ASN A 343 -19.08 14.61 1.43
N ASN A 344 -18.30 13.59 1.00
CA ASN A 344 -17.18 13.80 0.07
C ASN A 344 -17.35 13.17 -1.30
N THR A 345 -18.38 12.34 -1.52
CA THR A 345 -18.56 11.62 -2.79
C THR A 345 -19.68 12.18 -3.69
N GLN A 346 -20.48 13.10 -3.16
CA GLN A 346 -21.63 13.72 -3.87
C GLN A 346 -21.48 15.23 -4.06
N ALA A 347 -20.28 15.78 -3.91
CA ALA A 347 -20.07 17.22 -4.02
C ALA A 347 -20.23 17.73 -5.44
N ASP A 348 -20.83 18.93 -5.59
CA ASP A 348 -20.90 19.65 -6.84
C ASP A 348 -19.52 20.12 -7.31
N GLU A 349 -19.32 20.25 -8.62
CA GLU A 349 -18.04 20.70 -9.21
C GLU A 349 -17.56 22.06 -8.68
N SER A 350 -18.48 22.96 -8.33
CA SER A 350 -18.18 24.26 -7.74
C SER A 350 -17.54 24.18 -6.35
N SER A 351 -17.68 23.07 -5.64
CA SER A 351 -17.15 22.85 -4.29
C SER A 351 -15.70 22.34 -4.28
N VAL A 352 -15.14 21.99 -5.44
CA VAL A 352 -13.79 21.38 -5.55
C VAL A 352 -12.71 22.45 -5.44
N LYS A 353 -12.16 22.65 -4.24
CA LYS A 353 -11.12 23.65 -3.98
C LYS A 353 -9.70 23.23 -4.34
N HIS A 354 -9.38 21.93 -4.31
CA HIS A 354 -8.02 21.43 -4.45
C HIS A 354 -7.86 20.28 -5.44
N LYS A 355 -6.81 20.35 -6.27
CA LYS A 355 -6.45 19.35 -7.30
C LYS A 355 -6.22 17.92 -6.73
N TYR A 356 -5.75 17.83 -5.50
CA TYR A 356 -5.50 16.57 -4.78
C TYR A 356 -6.59 16.24 -3.76
N GLY A 357 -7.61 17.09 -3.61
CA GLY A 357 -8.73 16.89 -2.70
C GLY A 357 -9.57 15.68 -3.06
N THR A 358 -10.27 15.13 -2.09
CA THR A 358 -11.18 13.99 -2.24
C THR A 358 -12.65 14.41 -2.31
N LEU A 359 -12.97 15.68 -2.03
CA LEU A 359 -14.32 16.24 -2.14
C LEU A 359 -14.71 16.35 -3.62
N ARG A 360 -15.56 15.47 -4.13
CA ARG A 360 -15.96 15.39 -5.55
C ARG A 360 -17.24 14.60 -5.72
N ASN A 361 -17.90 14.78 -6.87
CA ASN A 361 -18.79 13.74 -7.37
C ASN A 361 -17.92 12.57 -7.86
N SER A 362 -17.87 11.49 -7.11
CA SER A 362 -16.97 10.38 -7.37
C SER A 362 -17.28 9.66 -8.68
N ALA A 363 -18.57 9.40 -8.95
CA ALA A 363 -19.03 8.73 -10.18
C ALA A 363 -18.71 9.58 -11.43
N ALA A 364 -19.03 10.88 -11.41
CA ALA A 364 -18.70 11.79 -12.50
C ALA A 364 -17.19 11.90 -12.74
N THR A 365 -16.39 11.93 -11.65
CA THR A 365 -14.93 11.97 -11.74
C THR A 365 -14.35 10.71 -12.39
N ALA A 366 -14.95 9.54 -12.18
CA ALA A 366 -14.51 8.31 -12.81
C ALA A 366 -14.64 8.33 -14.33
N GLU A 367 -15.67 9.00 -14.86
CA GLU A 367 -15.98 9.10 -16.30
C GLU A 367 -15.42 10.38 -16.96
N SER A 368 -14.89 11.35 -16.20
CA SER A 368 -14.50 12.68 -16.69
C SER A 368 -13.47 12.67 -17.84
N TRP A 369 -12.62 11.62 -17.91
CA TRP A 369 -11.64 11.44 -18.97
C TRP A 369 -12.30 11.32 -20.35
N ARG A 370 -13.53 10.81 -20.44
CA ARG A 370 -14.32 10.69 -21.67
C ARG A 370 -14.64 12.05 -22.28
N LEU A 371 -14.72 13.08 -21.44
CA LEU A 371 -14.99 14.47 -21.88
C LEU A 371 -13.71 15.24 -22.17
N THR A 372 -12.56 14.80 -21.65
CA THR A 372 -11.30 15.56 -21.71
C THR A 372 -10.30 15.04 -22.74
N LEU A 373 -10.24 13.72 -22.99
CA LEU A 373 -9.34 13.15 -23.99
C LEU A 373 -9.95 13.19 -25.38
N SER A 374 -9.14 13.40 -26.42
CA SER A 374 -9.54 13.22 -27.81
C SER A 374 -9.61 11.73 -28.16
N TYR A 375 -10.41 11.39 -29.19
CA TYR A 375 -10.64 9.99 -29.57
C TYR A 375 -9.34 9.29 -30.01
N ASP A 376 -8.47 9.96 -30.73
CA ASP A 376 -7.19 9.45 -31.21
C ASP A 376 -6.24 9.06 -30.04
N ILE A 377 -6.23 9.84 -28.94
CA ILE A 377 -5.51 9.49 -27.73
C ILE A 377 -6.13 8.28 -27.04
N VAL A 378 -7.46 8.23 -26.99
CA VAL A 378 -8.21 7.10 -26.42
C VAL A 378 -7.94 5.83 -27.21
N GLU A 379 -8.04 5.88 -28.55
CA GLU A 379 -7.74 4.75 -29.43
C GLU A 379 -6.31 4.24 -29.26
N PHE A 380 -5.33 5.16 -29.23
CA PHE A 380 -3.94 4.80 -28.96
C PHE A 380 -3.80 4.06 -27.61
N THR A 381 -4.42 4.60 -26.56
CA THR A 381 -4.39 3.99 -25.22
C THR A 381 -5.07 2.62 -25.19
N GLN A 382 -6.20 2.48 -25.88
CA GLN A 382 -6.90 1.20 -26.01
C GLN A 382 -6.04 0.13 -26.69
N ASN A 383 -5.32 0.50 -27.73
CA ASN A 383 -4.42 -0.41 -28.45
C ASN A 383 -3.22 -0.81 -27.56
N ALA A 384 -2.60 0.16 -26.87
CA ALA A 384 -1.45 -0.08 -26.00
C ALA A 384 -1.81 -0.93 -24.77
N CYS A 385 -3.03 -0.80 -24.23
CA CYS A 385 -3.45 -1.44 -22.98
C CYS A 385 -4.55 -2.50 -23.18
N ARG A 386 -4.72 -3.02 -24.38
CA ARG A 386 -5.85 -3.90 -24.79
C ARG A 386 -6.08 -5.06 -23.81
N GLN A 387 -5.02 -5.78 -23.43
CA GLN A 387 -5.14 -6.93 -22.55
C GLN A 387 -5.65 -6.54 -21.16
N VAL A 388 -5.13 -5.45 -20.58
CA VAL A 388 -5.57 -4.93 -19.28
C VAL A 388 -7.04 -4.51 -19.33
N LEU A 389 -7.44 -3.77 -20.38
CA LEU A 389 -8.84 -3.35 -20.56
C LEU A 389 -9.77 -4.57 -20.57
N THR A 390 -9.45 -5.59 -21.37
CA THR A 390 -10.25 -6.82 -21.45
C THR A 390 -10.30 -7.56 -20.11
N GLN A 391 -9.17 -7.74 -19.44
CA GLN A 391 -9.13 -8.48 -18.17
C GLN A 391 -9.88 -7.77 -17.04
N LEU A 392 -9.83 -6.44 -17.02
CA LEU A 392 -10.51 -5.63 -16.02
C LEU A 392 -11.97 -5.26 -16.39
N GLY A 393 -12.47 -5.70 -17.55
CA GLY A 393 -13.83 -5.44 -18.00
C GLY A 393 -14.06 -3.97 -18.39
N TYR A 394 -13.06 -3.34 -19.03
CA TYR A 394 -13.23 -2.03 -19.63
C TYR A 394 -13.54 -2.16 -21.13
N LYS A 395 -14.67 -1.63 -21.56
CA LYS A 395 -15.09 -1.63 -22.97
C LYS A 395 -14.30 -0.60 -23.77
N THR A 396 -14.04 -0.91 -25.02
CA THR A 396 -13.45 0.03 -25.99
C THR A 396 -14.53 0.85 -26.67
N VAL A 397 -14.15 1.98 -27.23
CA VAL A 397 -15.00 2.84 -28.06
C VAL A 397 -14.42 2.91 -29.46
N GLY A 398 -15.29 2.92 -30.48
CA GLY A 398 -14.93 2.95 -31.91
C GLY A 398 -15.03 4.33 -32.54
N SER A 399 -15.54 5.35 -31.84
CA SER A 399 -15.71 6.68 -32.37
C SER A 399 -15.73 7.77 -31.31
N SER A 400 -15.53 9.03 -31.73
CA SER A 400 -15.65 10.20 -30.85
C SER A 400 -17.08 10.36 -30.30
N GLN A 401 -18.10 10.02 -31.10
CA GLN A 401 -19.49 10.09 -30.66
C GLN A 401 -19.75 9.08 -29.52
N GLU A 402 -19.32 7.84 -29.68
CA GLU A 402 -19.44 6.81 -28.66
C GLU A 402 -18.67 7.17 -27.39
N LEU A 403 -17.46 7.74 -27.53
CA LEU A 403 -16.66 8.23 -26.42
C LEU A 403 -17.43 9.26 -25.57
N ARG A 404 -18.15 10.19 -26.20
CA ARG A 404 -18.88 11.27 -25.50
C ARG A 404 -20.25 10.85 -24.98
N ASN A 405 -20.77 9.71 -25.38
CA ASN A 405 -22.07 9.20 -24.94
C ASN A 405 -21.99 8.62 -23.52
N LEU A 406 -22.18 9.44 -22.49
CA LEU A 406 -22.13 9.02 -21.10
C LEU A 406 -23.30 8.12 -20.69
N SER A 407 -24.37 8.02 -21.49
CA SER A 407 -25.47 7.07 -21.22
C SER A 407 -25.04 5.61 -21.42
N TYR A 408 -23.94 5.38 -22.15
CA TYR A 408 -23.37 4.06 -22.36
C TYR A 408 -22.21 3.80 -21.41
N SER A 409 -22.36 2.79 -20.55
CA SER A 409 -21.31 2.39 -19.62
C SER A 409 -20.16 1.70 -20.34
N LEU A 410 -18.94 2.22 -20.16
CA LEU A 410 -17.70 1.59 -20.65
C LEU A 410 -17.13 0.56 -19.66
N ILE A 411 -17.92 0.15 -18.68
CA ILE A 411 -17.52 -0.82 -17.66
C ILE A 411 -18.48 -2.00 -17.70
N GLU A 412 -17.92 -3.20 -17.80
CA GLU A 412 -18.68 -4.45 -17.67
C GLU A 412 -19.01 -4.69 -16.19
N ASP A 413 -20.16 -5.30 -15.95
CA ASP A 413 -20.49 -5.83 -14.63
C ASP A 413 -19.67 -7.10 -14.38
N LYS A 414 -18.46 -6.91 -13.88
CA LYS A 414 -17.50 -7.96 -13.58
C LYS A 414 -17.13 -7.90 -12.09
N GLY A 415 -17.64 -8.86 -11.33
CA GLY A 415 -17.31 -8.98 -9.92
C GLY A 415 -15.87 -9.46 -9.73
N PHE A 416 -15.12 -8.78 -8.87
CA PHE A 416 -13.80 -9.21 -8.41
C PHE A 416 -13.93 -9.66 -6.96
N ALA A 417 -14.34 -10.92 -6.76
CA ALA A 417 -14.43 -11.46 -5.41
C ALA A 417 -13.03 -11.63 -4.80
N PRO A 418 -12.86 -11.35 -3.49
CA PRO A 418 -11.63 -11.65 -2.78
C PRO A 418 -11.23 -13.11 -2.94
N PHE A 419 -9.94 -13.39 -2.91
CA PHE A 419 -9.43 -14.77 -2.86
C PHE A 419 -9.42 -15.24 -1.40
N LEU A 420 -10.53 -15.83 -0.96
CA LEU A 420 -10.74 -16.37 0.38
C LEU A 420 -10.19 -17.79 0.52
#